data_d76a6ab47f8e36211ace205ad076049d
#
_entry.id   d76a6ab47f8e36211ace205ad076049d
#
_cell.length_a   1.000
_cell.length_b   1.000
_cell.length_c   1.000
_cell.angle_alpha   90.00
_cell.angle_beta   90.00
_cell.angle_gamma   90.00
#
_symmetry.space_group_name_H-M   'P 1'
#
loop_
_entity.id
_entity.type
_entity.pdbx_description
1 polymer ?
#
loop_
_entity_poly.entity_id
_entity_poly.type
_entity_poly.pdbx_seq_one_letter_code
_entity_poly.pdbx_strand_id
1 'polypeptide(L)'
;MSIDYIKVIKLNKTLIATIIIILVTIVGIYQLSNPKKEILRISTTTSLEDTGLLEELEAKFEKEYPNIDVQIVSGGTGIAIERGKKGDADLIIVHDKKREEEFINEGYGTKRYPFAYNYFYIVGPKDDPAKINETKTAQEAFQKILTEAQKNPQVKFVSRGDNSGTHTREIKIWNKTGIDYNKIKESPWYIETGSGMADTLRVADEKQAYTITDSGTYLAYKNQLNLTVYISNDSDLLNVYSAIPINPEKIKGTNYDAAMKFINFLLSKEGQKIISQYGEDKYGKPLFTPLS
;
A
#
# COMPACT_ATOMS: atom_id res chain seq x y z
N MET A 1 -42.34 38.73 51.16
CA MET A 1 -41.86 37.88 50.05
C MET A 1 -40.56 37.23 50.54
N SER A 2 -40.67 35.98 50.97
CA SER A 2 -39.64 35.24 51.70
C SER A 2 -38.56 34.75 50.71
N ILE A 3 -37.31 35.09 50.94
CA ILE A 3 -36.20 34.55 50.19
C ILE A 3 -35.79 33.24 50.88
N ASP A 4 -36.05 32.10 50.21
CA ASP A 4 -35.69 30.79 50.67
C ASP A 4 -34.15 30.62 50.74
N TYR A 5 -33.69 30.33 51.96
CA TYR A 5 -32.31 30.02 52.25
C TYR A 5 -31.84 28.72 51.55
N ILE A 6 -30.90 28.84 50.67
CA ILE A 6 -30.13 27.70 50.15
C ILE A 6 -29.37 27.05 51.33
N LYS A 7 -29.81 25.89 51.77
CA LYS A 7 -29.10 25.08 52.77
C LYS A 7 -27.75 24.65 52.24
N VAL A 8 -26.68 25.37 52.60
CA VAL A 8 -25.32 24.93 52.33
C VAL A 8 -25.02 23.67 53.15
N ILE A 9 -24.98 22.53 52.49
CA ILE A 9 -24.59 21.25 53.16
C ILE A 9 -23.14 21.39 53.54
N LYS A 10 -22.84 21.52 54.87
CA LYS A 10 -21.49 21.40 55.43
C LYS A 10 -21.08 19.94 55.27
N LEU A 11 -20.37 19.62 54.18
CA LEU A 11 -19.78 18.29 54.02
C LEU A 11 -18.73 18.06 55.15
N ASN A 12 -18.90 16.98 55.87
CA ASN A 12 -17.92 16.57 56.88
C ASN A 12 -16.58 16.21 56.23
N LYS A 13 -15.46 16.66 56.81
CA LYS A 13 -14.11 16.40 56.27
C LYS A 13 -13.83 14.91 56.00
N THR A 14 -14.39 14.03 56.82
CA THR A 14 -14.29 12.57 56.64
C THR A 14 -15.06 12.13 55.36
N LEU A 15 -16.25 12.67 55.09
CA LEU A 15 -17.02 12.35 53.92
C LEU A 15 -16.31 12.83 52.63
N ILE A 16 -15.71 14.03 52.67
CA ILE A 16 -14.91 14.56 51.55
C ILE A 16 -13.71 13.64 51.27
N ALA A 17 -12.98 13.24 52.36
CA ALA A 17 -11.83 12.33 52.19
C ALA A 17 -12.24 10.97 51.61
N THR A 18 -13.38 10.39 52.04
CA THR A 18 -13.90 9.14 51.48
C THR A 18 -14.27 9.25 50.00
N ILE A 19 -14.93 10.34 49.60
CA ILE A 19 -15.28 10.60 48.19
C ILE A 19 -14.01 10.73 47.34
N ILE A 20 -12.98 11.42 47.84
CA ILE A 20 -11.69 11.56 47.13
C ILE A 20 -11.03 10.19 46.94
N ILE A 21 -11.00 9.35 47.98
CA ILE A 21 -10.45 7.99 47.89
C ILE A 21 -11.20 7.14 46.87
N ILE A 22 -12.53 7.20 46.89
CA ILE A 22 -13.36 6.47 45.91
C ILE A 22 -13.09 6.98 44.49
N LEU A 23 -12.99 8.27 44.27
CA LEU A 23 -12.67 8.84 42.94
C LEU A 23 -11.28 8.43 42.48
N VAL A 24 -10.27 8.47 43.35
CA VAL A 24 -8.90 8.04 43.02
C VAL A 24 -8.85 6.55 42.69
N THR A 25 -9.58 5.71 43.46
CA THR A 25 -9.69 4.27 43.15
C THR A 25 -10.43 4.00 41.85
N ILE A 26 -11.51 4.72 41.55
CA ILE A 26 -12.24 4.61 40.26
C ILE A 26 -11.34 5.03 39.10
N VAL A 27 -10.64 6.16 39.21
CA VAL A 27 -9.69 6.62 38.20
C VAL A 27 -8.54 5.63 38.02
N GLY A 28 -8.00 5.09 39.12
CA GLY A 28 -6.98 4.05 39.08
C GLY A 28 -7.44 2.76 38.39
N ILE A 29 -8.65 2.29 38.72
CA ILE A 29 -9.26 1.13 38.06
C ILE A 29 -9.53 1.41 36.59
N TYR A 30 -10.03 2.61 36.26
CA TYR A 30 -10.28 3.01 34.86
C TYR A 30 -8.98 3.05 34.04
N GLN A 31 -7.88 3.58 34.60
CA GLN A 31 -6.57 3.60 33.92
C GLN A 31 -5.97 2.20 33.76
N LEU A 32 -6.15 1.31 34.76
CA LEU A 32 -5.72 -0.08 34.68
C LEU A 32 -6.57 -0.91 33.70
N SER A 33 -7.84 -0.56 33.56
CA SER A 33 -8.78 -1.24 32.64
C SER A 33 -8.64 -0.77 31.19
N ASN A 34 -8.08 0.42 30.95
CA ASN A 34 -7.86 1.01 29.64
C ASN A 34 -6.39 1.46 29.52
N PRO A 35 -5.43 0.52 29.41
CA PRO A 35 -4.05 0.89 29.17
C PRO A 35 -3.96 1.67 27.86
N LYS A 36 -3.17 2.74 27.85
CA LYS A 36 -2.89 3.49 26.63
C LYS A 36 -2.27 2.55 25.60
N LYS A 37 -2.95 2.39 24.48
CA LYS A 37 -2.44 1.55 23.38
C LYS A 37 -1.12 2.10 22.85
N GLU A 38 -0.22 1.20 22.50
CA GLU A 38 0.98 1.51 21.72
C GLU A 38 0.56 1.81 20.29
N ILE A 39 1.07 2.87 19.69
CA ILE A 39 0.77 3.19 18.28
C ILE A 39 1.85 2.55 17.40
N LEU A 40 1.41 1.84 16.36
CA LEU A 40 2.23 1.37 15.25
C LEU A 40 1.85 2.14 13.99
N ARG A 41 2.73 3.02 13.53
CA ARG A 41 2.53 3.81 12.32
C ARG A 41 3.12 3.07 11.12
N ILE A 42 2.25 2.71 10.16
CA ILE A 42 2.65 2.04 8.92
C ILE A 42 2.48 3.01 7.75
N SER A 43 3.54 3.22 6.98
CA SER A 43 3.43 3.91 5.71
C SER A 43 3.53 2.93 4.54
N THR A 44 2.57 3.00 3.63
CA THR A 44 2.44 2.04 2.53
C THR A 44 2.15 2.71 1.19
N THR A 45 1.91 1.91 0.15
CA THR A 45 1.55 2.39 -1.19
C THR A 45 0.04 2.40 -1.38
N THR A 46 -0.46 3.38 -2.16
CA THR A 46 -1.89 3.46 -2.51
C THR A 46 -2.38 2.17 -3.19
N SER A 47 -1.56 1.56 -4.05
CA SER A 47 -1.94 0.32 -4.73
C SER A 47 -2.12 -0.88 -3.79
N LEU A 48 -1.41 -0.93 -2.67
CA LEU A 48 -1.63 -1.97 -1.66
C LEU A 48 -2.85 -1.65 -0.79
N GLU A 49 -3.03 -0.39 -0.38
CA GLU A 49 -4.21 0.06 0.35
C GLU A 49 -5.49 -0.15 -0.44
N ASP A 50 -5.52 0.22 -1.74
CA ASP A 50 -6.68 0.05 -2.63
C ASP A 50 -7.17 -1.41 -2.73
N THR A 51 -6.33 -2.39 -2.41
CA THR A 51 -6.73 -3.80 -2.37
C THR A 51 -7.52 -4.17 -1.13
N GLY A 52 -7.35 -3.46 0.00
CA GLY A 52 -7.95 -3.76 1.30
C GLY A 52 -7.25 -4.87 2.09
N LEU A 53 -6.13 -5.41 1.61
CA LEU A 53 -5.40 -6.49 2.30
C LEU A 53 -4.87 -6.05 3.67
N LEU A 54 -4.34 -4.83 3.74
CA LEU A 54 -3.74 -4.34 4.98
C LEU A 54 -4.77 -4.12 6.08
N GLU A 55 -5.98 -3.68 5.76
CA GLU A 55 -7.08 -3.51 6.70
C GLU A 55 -7.52 -4.85 7.30
N GLU A 56 -7.54 -5.93 6.49
CA GLU A 56 -7.84 -7.27 7.02
C GLU A 56 -6.72 -7.80 7.92
N LEU A 57 -5.47 -7.59 7.54
CA LEU A 57 -4.30 -7.97 8.34
C LEU A 57 -4.22 -7.17 9.64
N GLU A 58 -4.48 -5.85 9.59
CA GLU A 58 -4.60 -4.96 10.75
C GLU A 58 -5.65 -5.46 11.73
N ALA A 59 -6.88 -5.68 11.27
CA ALA A 59 -7.98 -6.14 12.12
C ALA A 59 -7.69 -7.48 12.82
N LYS A 60 -6.97 -8.38 12.17
CA LYS A 60 -6.54 -9.66 12.75
C LYS A 60 -5.38 -9.47 13.73
N PHE A 61 -4.41 -8.65 13.37
CA PHE A 61 -3.27 -8.34 14.22
C PHE A 61 -3.71 -7.65 15.53
N GLU A 62 -4.57 -6.64 15.47
CA GLU A 62 -5.06 -5.94 16.66
C GLU A 62 -5.92 -6.82 17.58
N LYS A 63 -6.57 -7.84 17.00
CA LYS A 63 -7.27 -8.85 17.81
C LYS A 63 -6.29 -9.74 18.59
N GLU A 64 -5.14 -10.06 18.01
CA GLU A 64 -4.07 -10.82 18.66
C GLU A 64 -3.26 -9.95 19.65
N TYR A 65 -3.06 -8.66 19.30
CA TYR A 65 -2.31 -7.68 20.08
C TYR A 65 -3.19 -6.47 20.45
N PRO A 66 -4.16 -6.62 21.37
CA PRO A 66 -5.18 -5.59 21.65
C PRO A 66 -4.61 -4.30 22.29
N ASN A 67 -3.37 -4.35 22.75
CA ASN A 67 -2.65 -3.20 23.26
C ASN A 67 -1.91 -2.39 22.19
N ILE A 68 -1.94 -2.80 20.92
CA ILE A 68 -1.35 -2.07 19.80
C ILE A 68 -2.47 -1.49 18.94
N ASP A 69 -2.33 -0.22 18.56
CA ASP A 69 -3.20 0.53 17.65
C ASP A 69 -2.43 0.74 16.34
N VAL A 70 -2.86 0.11 15.27
CA VAL A 70 -2.19 0.23 13.96
C VAL A 70 -2.77 1.40 13.20
N GLN A 71 -1.90 2.29 12.72
CA GLN A 71 -2.30 3.45 11.93
C GLN A 71 -1.62 3.39 10.56
N ILE A 72 -2.42 3.15 9.53
CA ILE A 72 -1.93 3.01 8.15
C ILE A 72 -2.14 4.33 7.40
N VAL A 73 -1.09 4.78 6.72
CA VAL A 73 -1.13 5.95 5.83
C VAL A 73 -0.49 5.59 4.51
N SER A 74 -1.25 5.73 3.43
CA SER A 74 -0.76 5.44 2.09
C SER A 74 -0.21 6.65 1.33
N GLY A 75 0.48 6.35 0.24
CA GLY A 75 1.02 7.32 -0.70
C GLY A 75 1.76 6.61 -1.83
N GLY A 76 2.45 7.34 -2.69
CA GLY A 76 3.41 6.71 -3.63
C GLY A 76 4.61 6.13 -2.88
N THR A 77 5.32 5.17 -3.50
CA THR A 77 6.52 4.53 -2.88
C THR A 77 7.51 5.57 -2.33
N GLY A 78 7.76 6.64 -3.09
CA GLY A 78 8.64 7.73 -2.64
C GLY A 78 8.14 8.41 -1.37
N ILE A 79 6.83 8.65 -1.26
CA ILE A 79 6.21 9.27 -0.08
C ILE A 79 6.33 8.35 1.14
N ALA A 80 6.07 7.05 0.95
CA ALA A 80 6.20 6.07 2.04
C ALA A 80 7.63 6.02 2.59
N ILE A 81 8.62 6.01 1.72
CA ILE A 81 10.05 6.03 2.07
C ILE A 81 10.42 7.35 2.80
N GLU A 82 9.97 8.49 2.31
CA GLU A 82 10.25 9.79 2.94
C GLU A 82 9.63 9.90 4.34
N ARG A 83 8.43 9.36 4.57
CA ARG A 83 7.84 9.28 5.92
C ARG A 83 8.70 8.43 6.85
N GLY A 84 9.23 7.28 6.35
CA GLY A 84 10.17 6.47 7.11
C GLY A 84 11.45 7.24 7.47
N LYS A 85 12.03 7.98 6.52
CA LYS A 85 13.24 8.80 6.74
C LYS A 85 13.02 9.92 7.77
N LYS A 86 11.82 10.48 7.82
CA LYS A 86 11.45 11.56 8.77
C LYS A 86 11.04 11.07 10.16
N GLY A 87 10.80 9.76 10.32
CA GLY A 87 10.27 9.20 11.57
C GLY A 87 8.77 9.35 11.74
N ASP A 88 8.05 9.64 10.66
CA ASP A 88 6.57 9.70 10.62
C ASP A 88 5.94 8.30 10.50
N ALA A 89 6.76 7.27 10.33
CA ALA A 89 6.37 5.85 10.32
C ALA A 89 7.33 5.04 11.19
N ASP A 90 6.87 3.89 11.69
CA ASP A 90 7.64 2.87 12.41
C ASP A 90 7.96 1.68 11.50
N LEU A 91 7.14 1.50 10.46
CA LEU A 91 7.22 0.45 9.46
C LEU A 91 6.85 1.03 8.09
N ILE A 92 7.63 0.69 7.05
CA ILE A 92 7.21 0.92 5.67
C ILE A 92 6.88 -0.41 4.99
N ILE A 93 5.81 -0.44 4.17
CA ILE A 93 5.44 -1.58 3.34
C ILE A 93 5.35 -1.12 1.91
N VAL A 94 6.32 -1.54 1.10
CA VAL A 94 6.51 -1.08 -0.28
C VAL A 94 6.90 -2.24 -1.20
N HIS A 95 7.03 -1.99 -2.50
CA HIS A 95 7.29 -3.03 -3.52
C HIS A 95 8.26 -2.56 -4.63
N ASP A 96 9.23 -1.71 -4.29
CA ASP A 96 10.34 -1.36 -5.18
C ASP A 96 11.67 -1.77 -4.56
N LYS A 97 12.14 -2.97 -4.92
CA LYS A 97 13.34 -3.59 -4.36
C LYS A 97 14.55 -2.65 -4.38
N LYS A 98 14.77 -1.88 -5.46
CA LYS A 98 15.92 -0.97 -5.57
C LYS A 98 15.85 0.13 -4.50
N ARG A 99 14.69 0.80 -4.37
CA ARG A 99 14.48 1.85 -3.36
C ARG A 99 14.49 1.31 -1.94
N GLU A 100 14.01 0.07 -1.74
CA GLU A 100 14.06 -0.64 -0.46
C GLU A 100 15.51 -0.90 -0.02
N GLU A 101 16.34 -1.38 -0.94
CA GLU A 101 17.77 -1.61 -0.70
C GLU A 101 18.53 -0.30 -0.46
N GLU A 102 18.25 0.76 -1.22
CA GLU A 102 18.80 2.11 -1.01
C GLU A 102 18.45 2.62 0.40
N PHE A 103 17.19 2.51 0.81
CA PHE A 103 16.71 2.93 2.14
C PHE A 103 17.43 2.21 3.28
N ILE A 104 17.69 0.90 3.12
CA ILE A 104 18.43 0.10 4.09
C ILE A 104 19.93 0.47 4.08
N ASN A 105 20.54 0.61 2.90
CA ASN A 105 21.95 0.96 2.75
C ASN A 105 22.25 2.35 3.33
N GLU A 106 21.31 3.28 3.24
CA GLU A 106 21.38 4.59 3.89
C GLU A 106 21.17 4.49 5.43
N GLY A 107 20.86 3.30 5.97
CA GLY A 107 20.71 3.03 7.39
C GLY A 107 19.37 3.42 7.98
N TYR A 108 18.36 3.82 7.19
CA TYR A 108 17.03 4.18 7.69
C TYR A 108 16.15 2.98 8.01
N GLY A 109 16.30 1.88 7.29
CA GLY A 109 15.67 0.59 7.58
C GLY A 109 16.69 -0.42 8.11
N THR A 110 16.23 -1.41 8.88
CA THR A 110 17.13 -2.46 9.39
C THR A 110 17.29 -3.62 8.44
N LYS A 111 16.17 -4.18 7.97
CA LYS A 111 16.15 -5.37 7.10
C LYS A 111 14.87 -5.40 6.29
N ARG A 112 14.96 -5.99 5.11
CA ARG A 112 13.85 -6.27 4.21
C ARG A 112 13.18 -7.60 4.58
N TYR A 113 11.86 -7.61 4.74
CA TYR A 113 11.04 -8.79 5.01
C TYR A 113 9.98 -8.95 3.90
N PRO A 114 10.29 -9.66 2.79
CA PRO A 114 9.30 -9.98 1.78
C PRO A 114 8.25 -10.93 2.38
N PHE A 115 6.96 -10.65 2.14
CA PHE A 115 5.89 -11.45 2.73
C PHE A 115 4.82 -11.90 1.73
N ALA A 116 4.69 -11.20 0.60
CA ALA A 116 3.73 -11.51 -0.44
C ALA A 116 4.22 -11.04 -1.80
N TYR A 117 3.65 -11.60 -2.86
CA TYR A 117 3.82 -11.06 -4.20
C TYR A 117 2.52 -11.16 -5.00
N ASN A 118 2.43 -10.34 -6.03
CA ASN A 118 1.50 -10.50 -7.14
C ASN A 118 2.24 -10.17 -8.44
N TYR A 119 1.50 -10.01 -9.54
CA TYR A 119 2.08 -9.58 -10.80
C TYR A 119 1.47 -8.25 -11.23
N PHE A 120 2.24 -7.45 -11.93
CA PHE A 120 1.69 -6.44 -12.80
C PHE A 120 1.07 -7.13 -14.02
N TYR A 121 0.06 -6.49 -14.61
CA TYR A 121 -0.53 -6.88 -15.87
C TYR A 121 -0.28 -5.80 -16.90
N ILE A 122 -0.06 -6.21 -18.17
CA ILE A 122 -0.17 -5.31 -19.30
C ILE A 122 -1.57 -5.52 -19.86
N VAL A 123 -2.35 -4.45 -19.83
CA VAL A 123 -3.73 -4.44 -20.30
C VAL A 123 -3.89 -3.46 -21.44
N GLY A 124 -4.91 -3.65 -22.27
CA GLY A 124 -5.19 -2.78 -23.42
C GLY A 124 -6.56 -3.03 -24.03
N PRO A 125 -6.92 -2.30 -25.09
CA PRO A 125 -8.19 -2.40 -25.79
C PRO A 125 -8.37 -3.80 -26.40
N LYS A 126 -9.62 -4.25 -26.49
CA LYS A 126 -9.96 -5.61 -26.99
C LYS A 126 -9.62 -5.84 -28.46
N ASP A 127 -9.59 -4.79 -29.28
CA ASP A 127 -9.24 -4.81 -30.70
C ASP A 127 -7.72 -4.91 -30.95
N ASP A 128 -6.92 -4.73 -29.90
CA ASP A 128 -5.46 -4.91 -29.87
C ASP A 128 -4.73 -4.27 -31.07
N PRO A 129 -4.83 -2.96 -31.30
CA PRO A 129 -4.26 -2.31 -32.48
C PRO A 129 -2.73 -2.42 -32.59
N ALA A 130 -2.03 -2.71 -31.48
CA ALA A 130 -0.59 -2.99 -31.50
C ALA A 130 -0.25 -4.48 -31.61
N LYS A 131 -1.25 -5.38 -31.62
CA LYS A 131 -1.10 -6.84 -31.73
C LYS A 131 -0.17 -7.44 -30.66
N ILE A 132 -0.27 -6.97 -29.43
CA ILE A 132 0.55 -7.48 -28.33
C ILE A 132 0.11 -8.86 -27.84
N ASN A 133 -1.08 -9.35 -28.27
CA ASN A 133 -1.52 -10.73 -28.04
C ASN A 133 -0.60 -11.79 -28.67
N GLU A 134 0.25 -11.41 -29.61
CA GLU A 134 1.26 -12.27 -30.23
C GLU A 134 2.57 -12.34 -29.40
N THR A 135 2.72 -11.51 -28.36
CA THR A 135 3.92 -11.42 -27.55
C THR A 135 3.85 -12.31 -26.30
N LYS A 136 5.00 -12.68 -25.77
CA LYS A 136 5.09 -13.53 -24.57
C LYS A 136 5.66 -12.81 -23.37
N THR A 137 6.38 -11.72 -23.59
CA THR A 137 7.07 -10.97 -22.55
C THR A 137 6.62 -9.51 -22.49
N ALA A 138 6.78 -8.90 -21.33
CA ALA A 138 6.50 -7.48 -21.12
C ALA A 138 7.34 -6.60 -22.05
N GLN A 139 8.62 -6.95 -22.23
CA GLN A 139 9.51 -6.23 -23.12
C GLN A 139 9.03 -6.29 -24.58
N GLU A 140 8.66 -7.46 -25.08
CA GLU A 140 8.13 -7.62 -26.45
C GLU A 140 6.85 -6.81 -26.66
N ALA A 141 5.92 -6.84 -25.67
CA ALA A 141 4.67 -6.07 -25.72
C ALA A 141 4.95 -4.57 -25.80
N PHE A 142 5.84 -4.05 -24.95
CA PHE A 142 6.22 -2.63 -24.97
C PHE A 142 6.92 -2.25 -26.29
N GLN A 143 7.79 -3.12 -26.82
CA GLN A 143 8.43 -2.91 -28.12
C GLN A 143 7.41 -2.83 -29.26
N LYS A 144 6.39 -3.70 -29.26
CA LYS A 144 5.30 -3.63 -30.25
C LYS A 144 4.47 -2.36 -30.10
N ILE A 145 4.06 -2.02 -28.88
CA ILE A 145 3.33 -0.75 -28.63
C ILE A 145 4.13 0.43 -29.16
N LEU A 146 5.43 0.52 -28.84
CA LEU A 146 6.31 1.57 -29.32
C LEU A 146 6.34 1.66 -30.85
N THR A 147 6.54 0.51 -31.50
CA THR A 147 6.69 0.44 -32.97
C THR A 147 5.38 0.81 -33.68
N GLU A 148 4.25 0.33 -33.17
CA GLU A 148 2.95 0.58 -33.80
C GLU A 148 2.41 1.98 -33.47
N ALA A 149 2.68 2.55 -32.29
CA ALA A 149 2.28 3.90 -31.94
C ALA A 149 2.90 4.99 -32.85
N GLN A 150 4.07 4.71 -33.42
CA GLN A 150 4.72 5.61 -34.39
C GLN A 150 4.01 5.66 -35.76
N LYS A 151 3.18 4.65 -36.07
CA LYS A 151 2.53 4.49 -37.40
C LYS A 151 1.02 4.61 -37.32
N ASN A 152 0.45 4.23 -36.16
CA ASN A 152 -0.99 4.14 -35.95
C ASN A 152 -1.41 5.04 -34.76
N PRO A 153 -2.12 6.15 -35.01
CA PRO A 153 -2.54 7.09 -33.96
C PRO A 153 -3.61 6.50 -33.00
N GLN A 154 -4.16 5.33 -33.31
CA GLN A 154 -5.06 4.62 -32.41
C GLN A 154 -4.28 3.93 -31.26
N VAL A 155 -3.00 3.61 -31.48
CA VAL A 155 -2.15 3.01 -30.45
C VAL A 155 -1.71 4.09 -29.47
N LYS A 156 -2.15 3.97 -28.23
CA LYS A 156 -1.82 4.88 -27.13
C LYS A 156 -1.38 4.10 -25.90
N PHE A 157 -0.60 4.72 -25.09
CA PHE A 157 -0.19 4.19 -23.77
C PHE A 157 -0.51 5.22 -22.69
N VAL A 158 -1.14 4.77 -21.61
CA VAL A 158 -1.46 5.59 -20.44
C VAL A 158 -0.58 5.17 -19.29
N SER A 159 0.16 6.10 -18.77
CA SER A 159 1.07 5.96 -17.62
C SER A 159 0.51 6.63 -16.38
N ARG A 160 0.87 6.12 -15.22
CA ARG A 160 0.63 6.85 -13.96
C ARG A 160 1.39 8.17 -13.89
N GLY A 161 2.63 8.23 -14.34
CA GLY A 161 3.45 9.45 -14.34
C GLY A 161 3.74 10.05 -12.96
N ASP A 162 3.60 9.28 -11.85
CA ASP A 162 3.52 9.76 -10.47
C ASP A 162 4.67 9.29 -9.56
N ASN A 163 5.73 8.73 -10.13
CA ASN A 163 6.85 8.15 -9.37
C ASN A 163 6.48 6.98 -8.44
N SER A 164 5.31 6.35 -8.62
CA SER A 164 4.92 5.14 -7.91
C SER A 164 5.77 3.93 -8.27
N GLY A 165 5.62 2.82 -7.55
CA GLY A 165 6.24 1.54 -7.88
C GLY A 165 5.81 1.03 -9.26
N THR A 166 4.55 1.22 -9.65
CA THR A 166 4.02 0.88 -10.99
C THR A 166 4.71 1.72 -12.06
N HIS A 167 4.81 3.04 -11.88
CA HIS A 167 5.50 3.93 -12.82
C HIS A 167 6.99 3.58 -12.93
N THR A 168 7.66 3.29 -11.80
CA THR A 168 9.05 2.82 -11.83
C THR A 168 9.20 1.49 -12.59
N ARG A 169 8.25 0.58 -12.44
CA ARG A 169 8.24 -0.70 -13.18
C ARG A 169 8.07 -0.45 -14.69
N GLU A 170 7.15 0.39 -15.07
CA GLU A 170 6.91 0.81 -16.44
C GLU A 170 8.18 1.36 -17.09
N ILE A 171 8.85 2.33 -16.45
CA ILE A 171 10.11 2.91 -16.95
C ILE A 171 11.20 1.84 -17.15
N LYS A 172 11.31 0.88 -16.23
CA LYS A 172 12.26 -0.23 -16.37
C LYS A 172 11.97 -1.07 -17.62
N ILE A 173 10.71 -1.31 -17.96
CA ILE A 173 10.34 -2.08 -19.15
C ILE A 173 10.58 -1.24 -20.41
N TRP A 174 10.22 0.05 -20.43
CA TRP A 174 10.55 0.95 -21.54
C TRP A 174 12.05 1.00 -21.83
N ASN A 175 12.90 1.13 -20.81
CA ASN A 175 14.35 1.14 -20.96
C ASN A 175 14.89 -0.15 -21.59
N LYS A 176 14.25 -1.31 -21.36
CA LYS A 176 14.61 -2.57 -22.01
C LYS A 176 14.32 -2.60 -23.51
N THR A 177 13.47 -1.72 -24.03
CA THR A 177 13.25 -1.58 -25.48
C THR A 177 14.39 -0.88 -26.19
N GLY A 178 15.38 -0.35 -25.46
CA GLY A 178 16.54 0.35 -26.01
C GLY A 178 16.27 1.81 -26.37
N ILE A 179 15.06 2.34 -26.13
CA ILE A 179 14.75 3.75 -26.35
C ILE A 179 14.90 4.54 -25.05
N ASP A 180 15.37 5.79 -25.18
CA ASP A 180 15.38 6.72 -24.05
C ASP A 180 13.93 7.04 -23.60
N TYR A 181 13.64 6.80 -22.32
CA TYR A 181 12.32 7.08 -21.75
C TYR A 181 11.87 8.55 -21.94
N ASN A 182 12.80 9.51 -21.94
CA ASN A 182 12.46 10.92 -22.20
C ASN A 182 11.82 11.10 -23.58
N LYS A 183 12.26 10.36 -24.59
CA LYS A 183 11.64 10.41 -25.94
C LYS A 183 10.25 9.79 -25.97
N ILE A 184 10.00 8.76 -25.13
CA ILE A 184 8.69 8.16 -24.97
C ILE A 184 7.74 9.19 -24.33
N LYS A 185 8.17 9.83 -23.26
CA LYS A 185 7.40 10.82 -22.51
C LYS A 185 6.97 12.02 -23.36
N GLU A 186 7.77 12.44 -24.32
CA GLU A 186 7.49 13.53 -25.23
C GLU A 186 6.58 13.10 -26.42
N SER A 187 6.26 11.82 -26.53
CA SER A 187 5.48 11.30 -27.65
C SER A 187 3.98 11.58 -27.48
N PRO A 188 3.25 11.94 -28.56
CA PRO A 188 1.82 12.28 -28.48
C PRO A 188 0.91 11.10 -28.15
N TRP A 189 1.40 9.87 -28.27
CA TRP A 189 0.70 8.65 -27.94
C TRP A 189 0.89 8.20 -26.48
N TYR A 190 1.81 8.83 -25.75
CA TYR A 190 2.09 8.56 -24.34
C TYR A 190 1.40 9.61 -23.47
N ILE A 191 0.57 9.16 -22.53
CA ILE A 191 -0.30 10.02 -21.73
C ILE A 191 0.00 9.77 -20.25
N GLU A 192 0.47 10.76 -19.53
CA GLU A 192 0.64 10.70 -18.07
C GLU A 192 -0.60 11.23 -17.36
N THR A 193 -1.14 10.47 -16.41
CA THR A 193 -2.30 10.88 -15.61
C THR A 193 -1.92 11.68 -14.38
N GLY A 194 -0.76 11.44 -13.81
CA GLY A 194 -0.36 11.99 -12.51
C GLY A 194 -1.20 11.46 -11.33
N SER A 195 -1.97 10.37 -11.56
CA SER A 195 -3.00 9.87 -10.64
C SER A 195 -2.74 8.46 -10.14
N GLY A 196 -3.56 7.96 -9.21
CA GLY A 196 -3.56 6.59 -8.72
C GLY A 196 -3.92 5.57 -9.81
N MET A 197 -3.74 4.27 -9.50
CA MET A 197 -3.90 3.21 -10.50
C MET A 197 -5.35 3.07 -10.99
N ALA A 198 -6.32 3.22 -10.11
CA ALA A 198 -7.74 3.13 -10.49
C ALA A 198 -8.14 4.20 -11.52
N ASP A 199 -7.70 5.46 -11.32
CA ASP A 199 -7.96 6.53 -12.27
C ASP A 199 -7.19 6.33 -13.58
N THR A 200 -5.95 5.85 -13.49
CA THR A 200 -5.15 5.50 -14.67
C THR A 200 -5.83 4.42 -15.52
N LEU A 201 -6.41 3.39 -14.90
CA LEU A 201 -7.20 2.37 -15.59
C LEU A 201 -8.45 2.94 -16.28
N ARG A 202 -9.17 3.87 -15.63
CA ARG A 202 -10.33 4.54 -16.24
C ARG A 202 -9.93 5.37 -17.46
N VAL A 203 -8.83 6.14 -17.34
CA VAL A 203 -8.32 6.91 -18.48
C VAL A 203 -7.87 5.98 -19.62
N ALA A 204 -7.20 4.86 -19.31
CA ALA A 204 -6.81 3.88 -20.31
C ALA A 204 -8.02 3.26 -21.00
N ASP A 205 -9.09 2.96 -20.28
CA ASP A 205 -10.35 2.45 -20.82
C ASP A 205 -11.03 3.49 -21.72
N GLU A 206 -11.17 4.73 -21.25
CA GLU A 206 -11.75 5.83 -22.08
C GLU A 206 -10.97 6.10 -23.36
N LYS A 207 -9.65 6.03 -23.30
CA LYS A 207 -8.76 6.26 -24.45
C LYS A 207 -8.56 5.04 -25.32
N GLN A 208 -9.10 3.88 -24.93
CA GLN A 208 -8.82 2.58 -25.54
C GLN A 208 -7.31 2.38 -25.72
N ALA A 209 -6.58 2.57 -24.62
CA ALA A 209 -5.12 2.61 -24.57
C ALA A 209 -4.54 1.42 -23.78
N TYR A 210 -3.28 1.12 -24.06
CA TYR A 210 -2.51 0.19 -23.24
C TYR A 210 -2.06 0.85 -21.95
N THR A 211 -1.88 0.04 -20.89
CA THR A 211 -1.30 0.46 -19.63
C THR A 211 -0.71 -0.72 -18.86
N ILE A 212 0.11 -0.44 -17.89
CA ILE A 212 0.55 -1.41 -16.88
C ILE A 212 -0.19 -1.14 -15.57
N THR A 213 -0.68 -2.20 -14.94
CA THR A 213 -1.42 -2.13 -13.66
C THR A 213 -1.02 -3.27 -12.76
N ASP A 214 -1.14 -3.12 -11.44
CA ASP A 214 -1.09 -4.27 -10.54
C ASP A 214 -2.36 -5.13 -10.69
N SER A 215 -2.21 -6.44 -10.47
CA SER A 215 -3.31 -7.38 -10.65
C SER A 215 -4.47 -7.14 -9.68
N GLY A 216 -4.20 -6.66 -8.46
CA GLY A 216 -5.21 -6.38 -7.45
C GLY A 216 -6.16 -5.28 -7.91
N THR A 217 -5.62 -4.13 -8.29
CA THR A 217 -6.42 -3.00 -8.80
C THR A 217 -7.19 -3.41 -10.07
N TYR A 218 -6.54 -4.10 -11.02
CA TYR A 218 -7.25 -4.55 -12.22
C TYR A 218 -8.45 -5.45 -11.87
N LEU A 219 -8.27 -6.44 -11.00
CA LEU A 219 -9.35 -7.35 -10.61
C LEU A 219 -10.48 -6.66 -9.88
N ALA A 220 -10.18 -5.64 -9.06
CA ALA A 220 -11.18 -4.84 -8.39
C ALA A 220 -12.09 -4.06 -9.37
N TYR A 221 -11.54 -3.63 -10.47
CA TYR A 221 -12.25 -2.80 -11.46
C TYR A 221 -12.64 -3.51 -12.76
N LYS A 222 -12.21 -4.77 -12.99
CA LYS A 222 -12.36 -5.49 -14.26
C LYS A 222 -13.77 -5.49 -14.86
N ASN A 223 -14.79 -5.54 -14.01
CA ASN A 223 -16.20 -5.57 -14.46
C ASN A 223 -16.71 -4.20 -14.94
N GLN A 224 -15.95 -3.14 -14.70
CA GLN A 224 -16.23 -1.77 -15.10
C GLN A 224 -15.38 -1.33 -16.30
N LEU A 225 -14.46 -2.18 -16.77
CA LEU A 225 -13.47 -1.88 -17.80
C LEU A 225 -13.70 -2.74 -19.05
N ASN A 226 -13.45 -2.16 -20.21
CA ASN A 226 -13.40 -2.86 -21.50
C ASN A 226 -11.97 -3.25 -21.90
N LEU A 227 -11.04 -3.23 -20.96
CA LEU A 227 -9.65 -3.61 -21.19
C LEU A 227 -9.45 -5.12 -21.02
N THR A 228 -8.55 -5.68 -21.81
CA THR A 228 -8.14 -7.09 -21.79
C THR A 228 -6.73 -7.22 -21.22
N VAL A 229 -6.48 -8.28 -20.44
CA VAL A 229 -5.12 -8.63 -19.99
C VAL A 229 -4.40 -9.39 -21.09
N TYR A 230 -3.26 -8.88 -21.51
CA TYR A 230 -2.42 -9.50 -22.55
C TYR A 230 -1.22 -10.23 -21.94
N ILE A 231 -0.51 -9.61 -21.01
CA ILE A 231 0.63 -10.20 -20.32
C ILE A 231 0.38 -10.16 -18.81
N SER A 232 0.46 -11.32 -18.15
CA SER A 232 0.17 -11.47 -16.72
C SER A 232 1.16 -12.33 -15.94
N ASN A 233 2.10 -12.97 -16.64
CA ASN A 233 3.05 -13.91 -16.04
C ASN A 233 4.41 -13.78 -16.71
N ASP A 234 5.15 -12.75 -16.33
CA ASP A 234 6.51 -12.47 -16.79
C ASP A 234 7.35 -12.04 -15.58
N SER A 235 8.62 -12.43 -15.56
CA SER A 235 9.55 -12.07 -14.49
C SER A 235 9.70 -10.56 -14.31
N ASP A 236 9.58 -9.78 -15.39
CA ASP A 236 9.61 -8.33 -15.34
C ASP A 236 8.35 -7.72 -14.71
N LEU A 237 7.28 -8.50 -14.62
CA LEU A 237 6.01 -8.10 -14.00
C LEU A 237 5.87 -8.58 -12.55
N LEU A 238 6.84 -9.34 -12.02
CA LEU A 238 6.80 -9.80 -10.63
C LEU A 238 6.85 -8.60 -9.66
N ASN A 239 5.89 -8.54 -8.75
CA ASN A 239 5.70 -7.46 -7.81
C ASN A 239 5.73 -7.98 -6.37
N VAL A 240 6.87 -7.84 -5.70
CA VAL A 240 7.12 -8.37 -4.35
C VAL A 240 6.93 -7.27 -3.32
N TYR A 241 6.05 -7.50 -2.37
CA TYR A 241 5.78 -6.61 -1.24
C TYR A 241 6.69 -6.97 -0.07
N SER A 242 7.30 -5.95 0.51
CA SER A 242 8.22 -6.09 1.63
C SER A 242 7.88 -5.13 2.75
N ALA A 243 7.99 -5.61 3.96
CA ALA A 243 7.93 -4.82 5.18
C ALA A 243 9.35 -4.49 5.65
N ILE A 244 9.60 -3.22 5.99
CA ILE A 244 10.93 -2.75 6.43
C ILE A 244 10.74 -1.90 7.69
N PRO A 245 11.18 -2.39 8.86
CA PRO A 245 11.09 -1.62 10.10
C PRO A 245 12.13 -0.49 10.08
N ILE A 246 11.72 0.66 10.61
CA ILE A 246 12.58 1.83 10.71
C ILE A 246 13.68 1.58 11.74
N ASN A 247 14.89 1.96 11.43
CA ASN A 247 16.04 1.74 12.28
C ASN A 247 16.03 2.68 13.50
N PRO A 248 15.84 2.17 14.74
CA PRO A 248 15.76 2.98 15.96
C PRO A 248 17.09 3.63 16.35
N GLU A 249 18.21 3.15 15.80
CA GLU A 249 19.51 3.76 16.04
C GLU A 249 19.63 5.08 15.29
N LYS A 250 19.07 5.15 14.08
CA LYS A 250 19.11 6.34 13.23
C LYS A 250 17.93 7.28 13.47
N ILE A 251 16.72 6.74 13.62
CA ILE A 251 15.48 7.51 13.84
C ILE A 251 14.96 7.21 15.25
N LYS A 252 15.16 8.16 16.16
CA LYS A 252 14.73 8.00 17.55
C LYS A 252 13.20 8.12 17.68
N GLY A 253 12.63 7.37 18.61
CA GLY A 253 11.20 7.41 18.93
C GLY A 253 10.34 6.54 18.02
N THR A 254 10.92 5.69 17.16
CA THR A 254 10.21 4.67 16.39
C THR A 254 9.78 3.51 17.30
N ASN A 255 8.58 2.97 17.08
CA ASN A 255 8.10 1.78 17.77
C ASN A 255 8.57 0.51 17.05
N TYR A 256 9.87 0.23 17.15
CA TYR A 256 10.50 -0.91 16.48
C TYR A 256 9.92 -2.25 16.93
N ASP A 257 9.62 -2.40 18.23
CA ASP A 257 9.08 -3.66 18.78
C ASP A 257 7.69 -3.96 18.23
N ALA A 258 6.81 -2.97 18.12
CA ALA A 258 5.49 -3.16 17.49
C ALA A 258 5.62 -3.44 16.00
N ALA A 259 6.56 -2.78 15.30
CA ALA A 259 6.84 -3.05 13.89
C ALA A 259 7.29 -4.50 13.68
N MET A 260 8.17 -5.02 14.53
CA MET A 260 8.63 -6.41 14.47
C MET A 260 7.53 -7.42 14.82
N LYS A 261 6.63 -7.10 15.77
CA LYS A 261 5.45 -7.94 16.05
C LYS A 261 4.55 -8.04 14.81
N PHE A 262 4.29 -6.93 14.13
CA PHE A 262 3.49 -6.91 12.90
C PHE A 262 4.18 -7.69 11.78
N ILE A 263 5.49 -7.53 11.58
CA ILE A 263 6.26 -8.32 10.60
C ILE A 263 6.18 -9.82 10.91
N ASN A 264 6.35 -10.22 12.17
CA ASN A 264 6.26 -11.63 12.56
C ASN A 264 4.85 -12.17 12.33
N PHE A 265 3.81 -11.37 12.55
CA PHE A 265 2.44 -11.74 12.20
C PHE A 265 2.27 -11.93 10.68
N LEU A 266 2.76 -11.01 9.84
CA LEU A 266 2.73 -11.15 8.38
C LEU A 266 3.39 -12.45 7.90
N LEU A 267 4.48 -12.86 8.55
CA LEU A 267 5.24 -14.08 8.20
C LEU A 267 4.74 -15.34 8.92
N SER A 268 3.79 -15.21 9.83
CA SER A 268 3.21 -16.34 10.54
C SER A 268 2.32 -17.20 9.66
N LYS A 269 2.01 -18.43 10.10
CA LYS A 269 1.05 -19.29 9.39
C LYS A 269 -0.31 -18.65 9.21
N GLU A 270 -0.77 -17.86 10.19
CA GLU A 270 -2.06 -17.16 10.12
C GLU A 270 -2.00 -16.01 9.11
N GLY A 271 -1.02 -15.13 9.20
CA GLY A 271 -0.84 -14.03 8.25
C GLY A 271 -0.71 -14.54 6.81
N GLN A 272 0.12 -15.57 6.58
CA GLN A 272 0.31 -16.16 5.26
C GLN A 272 -0.96 -16.86 4.73
N LYS A 273 -1.75 -17.47 5.62
CA LYS A 273 -3.06 -18.02 5.25
C LYS A 273 -4.04 -16.92 4.81
N ILE A 274 -4.12 -15.82 5.54
CA ILE A 274 -4.96 -14.67 5.16
C ILE A 274 -4.54 -14.18 3.77
N ILE A 275 -3.24 -13.94 3.55
CA ILE A 275 -2.70 -13.49 2.27
C ILE A 275 -3.06 -14.44 1.12
N SER A 276 -2.93 -15.76 1.35
CA SER A 276 -3.18 -16.78 0.31
C SER A 276 -4.64 -16.93 -0.09
N GLN A 277 -5.58 -16.48 0.74
CA GLN A 277 -7.03 -16.57 0.51
C GLN A 277 -7.66 -15.21 0.19
N TYR A 278 -6.91 -14.12 0.39
CA TYR A 278 -7.44 -12.78 0.26
C TYR A 278 -7.97 -12.48 -1.15
N GLY A 279 -9.22 -12.07 -1.21
CA GLY A 279 -9.90 -11.71 -2.46
C GLY A 279 -10.52 -12.89 -3.23
N GLU A 280 -10.32 -14.14 -2.80
CA GLU A 280 -10.85 -15.32 -3.50
C GLU A 280 -12.39 -15.26 -3.62
N ASP A 281 -13.09 -14.96 -2.54
CA ASP A 281 -14.55 -14.84 -2.50
C ASP A 281 -15.08 -13.74 -3.42
N LYS A 282 -14.34 -12.62 -3.52
CA LYS A 282 -14.79 -11.44 -4.26
C LYS A 282 -14.39 -11.48 -5.74
N TYR A 283 -13.24 -12.05 -6.06
CA TYR A 283 -12.65 -11.96 -7.41
C TYR A 283 -12.49 -13.33 -8.09
N GLY A 284 -12.86 -14.42 -7.39
CA GLY A 284 -12.75 -15.80 -7.88
C GLY A 284 -11.32 -16.36 -7.89
N LYS A 285 -10.36 -15.61 -7.35
CA LYS A 285 -8.97 -16.01 -7.13
C LYS A 285 -8.29 -15.11 -6.11
N PRO A 286 -7.28 -15.58 -5.40
CA PRO A 286 -6.47 -14.76 -4.51
C PRO A 286 -5.81 -13.58 -5.26
N LEU A 287 -5.71 -12.42 -4.60
CA LEU A 287 -5.00 -11.25 -5.14
C LEU A 287 -3.50 -11.31 -4.92
N PHE A 288 -3.06 -12.11 -3.96
CA PHE A 288 -1.65 -12.23 -3.56
C PHE A 288 -1.25 -13.69 -3.40
N THR A 289 0.04 -13.94 -3.55
CA THR A 289 0.68 -15.21 -3.24
C THR A 289 1.62 -14.99 -2.05
N PRO A 290 1.52 -15.81 -0.99
CA PRO A 290 2.41 -15.72 0.17
C PRO A 290 3.86 -16.11 -0.19
N LEU A 291 4.83 -15.65 0.61
CA LEU A 291 6.27 -15.88 0.39
C LEU A 291 6.97 -16.66 1.52
N SER A 292 6.25 -17.11 2.55
CA SER A 292 6.83 -17.89 3.66
C SER A 292 6.08 -19.18 3.90
#